data_a48c3cbdffed098e5d1faafb3da280cc
#
_entry.id   a48c3cbdffed098e5d1faafb3da280cc
#
_cell.length_a   1.000
_cell.length_b   1.000
_cell.length_c   1.000
_cell.angle_alpha   90.00
_cell.angle_beta   90.00
_cell.angle_gamma   90.00
#
_symmetry.space_group_name_H-M   'P 1'
#
loop_
_entity.id
_entity.type
_entity.pdbx_description
1 polymer ?
#
loop_
_entity_poly.entity_id
_entity_poly.type
_entity_poly.pdbx_seq_one_letter_code
_entity_poly.pdbx_strand_id
1 'polypeptide(L)'
;SDELNHASIIDGVRLCKAKRYRYKNNNMEDLRAQLQDAKDSGCKIKLIATDGVFSMDGYIANLKGICDLADEFDALVMVDDSHAVGFMGEHGRGTAEYCGVEGRVDIITGTLGKALGGASGGYTAARQEIVDLLRQRSRPYLFSNTVAPAICAAACKTIDMLTESTALRDKVHENARYFRAEMEKCGFDLLPGEHPIVPVMLYDPKVANEFAARMLKKGVYVVGFCYPVVPKGRDRIRTQISAGHTKEDLDFAVKCFREVKEEMGL
;
A
#
# COMPACT_ATOMS: atom_id res chain seq x y z
N SER A 1 -10.28 -8.68 8.79
CA SER A 1 -9.57 -8.24 7.57
C SER A 1 -10.26 -7.03 6.96
N ASP A 2 -9.49 -5.97 6.63
CA ASP A 2 -10.01 -4.85 5.85
C ASP A 2 -10.47 -5.33 4.47
N GLU A 3 -11.53 -4.74 3.93
CA GLU A 3 -12.14 -5.18 2.67
C GLU A 3 -11.28 -4.87 1.44
N LEU A 4 -10.41 -3.87 1.51
CA LEU A 4 -9.51 -3.47 0.42
C LEU A 4 -8.11 -4.05 0.53
N ASN A 5 -7.87 -4.96 1.47
CA ASN A 5 -6.58 -5.61 1.61
C ASN A 5 -6.10 -6.25 0.31
N HIS A 6 -4.78 -6.33 0.16
CA HIS A 6 -4.15 -7.01 -0.96
C HIS A 6 -4.64 -8.46 -1.09
N ALA A 7 -4.71 -8.95 -2.34
CA ALA A 7 -5.23 -10.29 -2.65
C ALA A 7 -4.54 -11.39 -1.83
N SER A 8 -3.24 -11.28 -1.55
CA SER A 8 -2.50 -12.26 -0.75
C SER A 8 -3.02 -12.38 0.68
N ILE A 9 -3.42 -11.27 1.32
CA ILE A 9 -4.03 -11.29 2.65
C ILE A 9 -5.43 -11.90 2.56
N ILE A 10 -6.23 -11.50 1.57
CA ILE A 10 -7.57 -12.05 1.35
C ILE A 10 -7.51 -13.56 1.17
N ASP A 11 -6.59 -14.06 0.33
CA ASP A 11 -6.44 -15.49 0.08
C ASP A 11 -5.87 -16.23 1.30
N GLY A 12 -4.91 -15.63 2.02
CA GLY A 12 -4.42 -16.18 3.28
C GLY A 12 -5.53 -16.35 4.32
N VAL A 13 -6.39 -15.35 4.47
CA VAL A 13 -7.57 -15.40 5.34
C VAL A 13 -8.58 -16.45 4.88
N ARG A 14 -8.77 -16.64 3.56
CA ARG A 14 -9.65 -17.68 3.01
C ARG A 14 -9.12 -19.09 3.23
N LEU A 15 -7.82 -19.27 3.21
CA LEU A 15 -7.17 -20.56 3.41
C LEU A 15 -7.05 -20.96 4.88
N CYS A 16 -7.16 -20.03 5.82
CA CYS A 16 -7.08 -20.36 7.23
C CYS A 16 -8.37 -21.04 7.74
N LYS A 17 -8.26 -21.78 8.86
CA LYS A 17 -9.39 -22.44 9.52
C LYS A 17 -10.07 -21.56 10.58
N ALA A 18 -9.53 -20.36 10.84
CA ALA A 18 -10.11 -19.42 11.79
C ALA A 18 -11.47 -18.87 11.28
N LYS A 19 -12.33 -18.45 12.21
CA LYS A 19 -13.53 -17.69 11.87
C LYS A 19 -13.08 -16.37 11.22
N ARG A 20 -13.73 -16.00 10.12
CA ARG A 20 -13.29 -14.88 9.27
C ARG A 20 -14.29 -13.75 9.39
N TYR A 21 -13.77 -12.55 9.60
CA TYR A 21 -14.52 -11.30 9.67
C TYR A 21 -13.93 -10.32 8.65
N ARG A 22 -14.79 -9.55 8.02
CA ARG A 22 -14.39 -8.52 7.08
C ARG A 22 -15.04 -7.20 7.49
N TYR A 23 -14.30 -6.13 7.59
CA TYR A 23 -14.82 -4.81 7.89
C TYR A 23 -14.57 -3.85 6.71
N LYS A 24 -15.43 -2.83 6.61
CA LYS A 24 -15.34 -1.81 5.57
C LYS A 24 -14.06 -0.99 5.71
N ASN A 25 -13.47 -0.63 4.58
CA ASN A 25 -12.19 0.09 4.55
C ASN A 25 -12.18 1.30 5.48
N ASN A 26 -11.19 1.35 6.36
CA ASN A 26 -10.97 2.41 7.35
C ASN A 26 -12.20 2.73 8.23
N ASN A 27 -13.19 1.86 8.33
CA ASN A 27 -14.38 2.07 9.16
C ASN A 27 -14.18 1.45 10.55
N MET A 28 -13.88 2.29 11.53
CA MET A 28 -13.60 1.86 12.90
C MET A 28 -14.87 1.39 13.63
N GLU A 29 -16.05 1.88 13.28
CA GLU A 29 -17.32 1.42 13.85
C GLU A 29 -17.62 0.00 13.39
N ASP A 30 -17.45 -0.28 12.10
CA ASP A 30 -17.64 -1.62 11.56
C ASP A 30 -16.58 -2.59 12.11
N LEU A 31 -15.30 -2.17 12.21
CA LEU A 31 -14.25 -2.98 12.85
C LEU A 31 -14.62 -3.32 14.31
N ARG A 32 -15.10 -2.34 15.08
CA ARG A 32 -15.59 -2.56 16.46
C ARG A 32 -16.71 -3.60 16.51
N ALA A 33 -17.69 -3.49 15.61
CA ALA A 33 -18.81 -4.44 15.55
C ALA A 33 -18.31 -5.88 15.24
N GLN A 34 -17.37 -6.04 14.31
CA GLN A 34 -16.78 -7.34 14.00
C GLN A 34 -15.98 -7.92 15.17
N LEU A 35 -15.23 -7.09 15.89
CA LEU A 35 -14.48 -7.50 17.08
C LEU A 35 -15.40 -7.89 18.24
N GLN A 36 -16.53 -7.18 18.41
CA GLN A 36 -17.54 -7.53 19.42
C GLN A 36 -18.18 -8.88 19.10
N ASP A 37 -18.59 -9.13 17.84
CA ASP A 37 -19.13 -10.44 17.44
C ASP A 37 -18.09 -11.56 17.63
N ALA A 38 -16.81 -11.29 17.34
CA ALA A 38 -15.74 -12.25 17.59
C ALA A 38 -15.60 -12.58 19.09
N LYS A 39 -15.68 -11.57 19.96
CA LYS A 39 -15.62 -11.73 21.41
C LYS A 39 -16.83 -12.54 21.91
N ASP A 40 -18.04 -12.19 21.48
CA ASP A 40 -19.30 -12.86 21.89
C ASP A 40 -19.35 -14.31 21.39
N SER A 41 -18.70 -14.60 20.26
CA SER A 41 -18.53 -15.94 19.73
C SER A 41 -17.46 -16.78 20.46
N GLY A 42 -16.83 -16.24 21.51
CA GLY A 42 -15.81 -16.94 22.31
C GLY A 42 -14.45 -17.11 21.63
N CYS A 43 -14.13 -16.25 20.65
CA CYS A 43 -12.78 -16.27 20.01
C CYS A 43 -11.69 -15.92 21.04
N LYS A 44 -10.75 -16.85 21.27
CA LYS A 44 -9.66 -16.68 22.22
C LYS A 44 -8.55 -15.78 21.69
N ILE A 45 -8.22 -15.93 20.40
CA ILE A 45 -7.19 -15.14 19.73
C ILE A 45 -7.86 -14.40 18.59
N LYS A 46 -7.65 -13.09 18.53
CA LYS A 46 -8.15 -12.21 17.48
C LYS A 46 -6.96 -11.58 16.77
N LEU A 47 -6.98 -11.53 15.45
CA LEU A 47 -5.98 -10.89 14.63
C LEU A 47 -6.66 -9.92 13.66
N ILE A 48 -6.29 -8.66 13.71
CA ILE A 48 -6.69 -7.64 12.74
C ILE A 48 -5.60 -7.58 11.67
N ALA A 49 -5.96 -7.80 10.42
CA ALA A 49 -5.03 -7.71 9.30
C ALA A 49 -5.44 -6.59 8.36
N THR A 50 -4.51 -5.71 8.03
CA THR A 50 -4.72 -4.59 7.12
C THR A 50 -3.47 -4.30 6.27
N ASP A 51 -3.67 -3.77 5.05
CA ASP A 51 -2.61 -3.03 4.38
C ASP A 51 -2.34 -1.74 5.17
N GLY A 52 -1.10 -1.31 5.25
CA GLY A 52 -0.75 0.02 5.77
C GLY A 52 -1.09 1.11 4.75
N VAL A 53 -0.83 0.81 3.47
CA VAL A 53 -1.25 1.64 2.33
C VAL A 53 -1.96 0.77 1.29
N PHE A 54 -3.19 1.12 0.95
CA PHE A 54 -4.00 0.41 -0.04
C PHE A 54 -3.54 0.76 -1.46
N SER A 55 -3.03 -0.24 -2.16
CA SER A 55 -2.27 -0.08 -3.40
C SER A 55 -3.01 0.56 -4.57
N MET A 56 -4.34 0.43 -4.64
CA MET A 56 -5.13 0.95 -5.74
C MET A 56 -5.59 2.39 -5.54
N ASP A 57 -5.59 2.86 -4.28
CA ASP A 57 -6.16 4.14 -3.88
C ASP A 57 -5.11 5.10 -3.30
N GLY A 58 -4.02 4.56 -2.75
CA GLY A 58 -3.05 5.36 -2.00
C GLY A 58 -3.58 5.79 -0.63
N TYR A 59 -4.69 5.20 -0.16
CA TYR A 59 -5.21 5.46 1.18
C TYR A 59 -4.28 4.86 2.22
N ILE A 60 -4.10 5.59 3.32
CA ILE A 60 -3.33 5.13 4.48
C ILE A 60 -4.32 4.59 5.52
N ALA A 61 -4.01 3.43 6.10
CA ALA A 61 -4.84 2.83 7.14
C ALA A 61 -4.87 3.71 8.40
N ASN A 62 -6.03 3.79 9.04
CA ASN A 62 -6.18 4.42 10.35
C ASN A 62 -5.60 3.52 11.46
N LEU A 63 -4.26 3.36 11.45
CA LEU A 63 -3.60 2.45 12.40
C LEU A 63 -3.79 2.88 13.84
N LYS A 64 -3.94 4.17 14.12
CA LYS A 64 -4.23 4.62 15.48
C LYS A 64 -5.56 4.05 15.97
N GLY A 65 -6.63 4.21 15.20
CA GLY A 65 -7.95 3.67 15.54
C GLY A 65 -7.95 2.14 15.60
N ILE A 66 -7.22 1.47 14.69
CA ILE A 66 -7.07 0.01 14.69
C ILE A 66 -6.37 -0.47 15.96
N CYS A 67 -5.26 0.15 16.35
CA CYS A 67 -4.53 -0.21 17.57
C CYS A 67 -5.34 0.09 18.84
N ASP A 68 -6.09 1.19 18.88
CA ASP A 68 -6.96 1.52 20.02
C ASP A 68 -8.05 0.43 20.20
N LEU A 69 -8.63 -0.07 19.10
CA LEU A 69 -9.56 -1.20 19.14
C LEU A 69 -8.87 -2.53 19.46
N ALA A 70 -7.66 -2.74 18.97
CA ALA A 70 -6.89 -3.94 19.30
C ALA A 70 -6.62 -4.04 20.79
N ASP A 71 -6.22 -2.95 21.44
CA ASP A 71 -6.01 -2.89 22.89
C ASP A 71 -7.33 -3.18 23.65
N GLU A 72 -8.45 -2.58 23.22
CA GLU A 72 -9.76 -2.77 23.86
C GLU A 72 -10.26 -4.22 23.79
N PHE A 73 -10.02 -4.90 22.66
CA PHE A 73 -10.52 -6.25 22.42
C PHE A 73 -9.47 -7.36 22.63
N ASP A 74 -8.29 -7.03 23.12
CA ASP A 74 -7.16 -7.97 23.24
C ASP A 74 -6.91 -8.71 21.92
N ALA A 75 -6.64 -7.95 20.86
CA ALA A 75 -6.37 -8.43 19.52
C ALA A 75 -4.95 -8.10 19.07
N LEU A 76 -4.36 -8.95 18.27
CA LEU A 76 -3.09 -8.71 17.58
C LEU A 76 -3.33 -7.87 16.31
N VAL A 77 -2.35 -7.05 15.93
CA VAL A 77 -2.39 -6.24 14.73
C VAL A 77 -1.29 -6.68 13.76
N MET A 78 -1.71 -7.01 12.53
CA MET A 78 -0.83 -7.29 11.39
C MET A 78 -1.01 -6.20 10.33
N VAL A 79 0.10 -5.61 9.91
CA VAL A 79 0.14 -4.58 8.87
C VAL A 79 1.03 -5.02 7.72
N ASP A 80 0.52 -4.93 6.49
CA ASP A 80 1.33 -5.06 5.28
C ASP A 80 1.80 -3.67 4.84
N ASP A 81 3.09 -3.41 4.99
CA ASP A 81 3.74 -2.14 4.65
C ASP A 81 4.43 -2.18 3.28
N SER A 82 4.05 -3.10 2.42
CA SER A 82 4.65 -3.26 1.09
C SER A 82 4.60 -2.00 0.21
N HIS A 83 3.69 -1.08 0.49
CA HIS A 83 3.57 0.22 -0.18
C HIS A 83 3.97 1.42 0.71
N ALA A 84 4.64 1.18 1.83
CA ALA A 84 4.98 2.23 2.78
C ALA A 84 6.43 2.20 3.25
N VAL A 85 6.96 1.00 3.53
CA VAL A 85 8.32 0.85 4.05
C VAL A 85 9.36 1.43 3.09
N GLY A 86 10.29 2.20 3.64
CA GLY A 86 11.35 2.90 2.93
C GLY A 86 11.09 4.40 2.72
N PHE A 87 9.84 4.87 2.82
CA PHE A 87 9.54 6.29 2.55
C PHE A 87 8.36 6.89 3.32
N MET A 88 7.48 6.09 3.94
CA MET A 88 6.45 6.62 4.84
C MET A 88 6.99 6.76 6.27
N GLY A 89 6.55 7.82 6.97
CA GLY A 89 7.06 8.19 8.29
C GLY A 89 8.28 9.11 8.21
N GLU A 90 8.72 9.64 9.33
CA GLU A 90 9.82 10.62 9.42
C GLU A 90 11.17 10.02 8.98
N HIS A 91 11.38 8.74 9.27
CA HIS A 91 12.60 8.00 8.93
C HIS A 91 12.37 6.91 7.86
N GLY A 92 11.17 6.86 7.25
CA GLY A 92 10.82 5.85 6.25
C GLY A 92 10.56 4.46 6.82
N ARG A 93 10.21 4.36 8.11
CA ARG A 93 9.96 3.08 8.79
C ARG A 93 8.60 2.46 8.48
N GLY A 94 7.75 3.18 7.74
CA GLY A 94 6.46 2.69 7.31
C GLY A 94 5.27 3.35 8.01
N THR A 95 4.11 2.72 7.88
CA THR A 95 2.85 3.32 8.35
C THR A 95 2.72 3.35 9.87
N ALA A 96 3.36 2.44 10.59
CA ALA A 96 3.37 2.48 12.06
C ALA A 96 4.04 3.75 12.59
N GLU A 97 5.18 4.15 12.01
CA GLU A 97 5.84 5.42 12.32
C GLU A 97 4.99 6.61 11.88
N TYR A 98 4.49 6.58 10.64
CA TYR A 98 3.66 7.66 10.11
C TYR A 98 2.42 7.95 10.98
N CYS A 99 1.78 6.90 11.51
CA CYS A 99 0.59 7.01 12.36
C CYS A 99 0.91 7.18 13.86
N GLY A 100 2.18 7.19 14.26
CA GLY A 100 2.61 7.33 15.66
C GLY A 100 2.20 6.15 16.55
N VAL A 101 2.20 4.92 16.00
CA VAL A 101 1.82 3.68 16.69
C VAL A 101 2.95 2.64 16.69
N GLU A 102 4.20 3.08 16.61
CA GLU A 102 5.35 2.19 16.74
C GLU A 102 5.28 1.40 18.05
N GLY A 103 5.60 0.11 17.98
CA GLY A 103 5.52 -0.80 19.11
C GLY A 103 4.12 -1.36 19.43
N ARG A 104 3.06 -0.90 18.76
CA ARG A 104 1.67 -1.41 18.91
C ARG A 104 1.25 -2.36 17.79
N VAL A 105 2.06 -2.51 16.75
CA VAL A 105 1.84 -3.47 15.66
C VAL A 105 2.63 -4.73 15.95
N ASP A 106 1.96 -5.88 15.98
CA ASP A 106 2.58 -7.17 16.37
C ASP A 106 3.31 -7.84 15.21
N ILE A 107 2.81 -7.68 13.98
CA ILE A 107 3.34 -8.31 12.78
C ILE A 107 3.38 -7.28 11.66
N ILE A 108 4.56 -7.10 11.08
CA ILE A 108 4.76 -6.25 9.90
C ILE A 108 5.21 -7.15 8.77
N THR A 109 4.53 -7.08 7.63
CA THR A 109 4.98 -7.67 6.38
C THR A 109 5.42 -6.59 5.40
N GLY A 110 6.38 -6.93 4.55
CA GLY A 110 6.87 -6.02 3.52
C GLY A 110 7.47 -6.77 2.36
N THR A 111 7.64 -6.07 1.24
CA THR A 111 8.22 -6.63 0.02
C THR A 111 9.59 -6.03 -0.27
N LEU A 112 10.45 -6.85 -0.86
CA LEU A 112 11.73 -6.43 -1.42
C LEU A 112 11.65 -6.13 -2.93
N GLY A 113 10.45 -6.17 -3.50
CA GLY A 113 10.20 -5.94 -4.92
C GLY A 113 9.60 -4.56 -5.25
N LYS A 114 9.65 -3.60 -4.32
CA LYS A 114 9.14 -2.23 -4.51
C LYS A 114 10.19 -1.20 -4.08
N ALA A 115 9.88 -0.34 -3.09
CA ALA A 115 10.83 0.69 -2.63
C ALA A 115 12.10 0.11 -1.99
N LEU A 116 11.99 -1.00 -1.26
CA LEU A 116 13.14 -1.70 -0.71
C LEU A 116 13.75 -2.67 -1.74
N GLY A 117 14.71 -2.21 -2.51
CA GLY A 117 15.60 -3.04 -3.30
C GLY A 117 15.17 -3.36 -4.74
N GLY A 118 13.90 -3.20 -5.12
CA GLY A 118 13.43 -3.37 -6.51
C GLY A 118 13.60 -4.77 -7.13
N ALA A 119 13.81 -5.83 -6.33
CA ALA A 119 14.04 -7.18 -6.82
C ALA A 119 12.82 -8.08 -6.56
N SER A 120 12.91 -9.07 -5.70
CA SER A 120 11.84 -10.02 -5.39
C SER A 120 11.91 -10.51 -3.96
N GLY A 121 10.83 -11.18 -3.52
CA GLY A 121 10.74 -11.68 -2.15
C GLY A 121 10.15 -10.65 -1.20
N GLY A 122 10.18 -10.97 0.06
CA GLY A 122 9.63 -10.17 1.14
C GLY A 122 10.05 -10.70 2.49
N TYR A 123 9.54 -10.08 3.52
CA TYR A 123 9.87 -10.41 4.90
C TYR A 123 8.66 -10.29 5.81
N THR A 124 8.74 -10.95 6.95
CA THR A 124 7.86 -10.75 8.09
C THR A 124 8.71 -10.37 9.29
N ALA A 125 8.40 -9.27 9.91
CA ALA A 125 9.00 -8.81 11.17
C ALA A 125 7.95 -8.89 12.28
N ALA A 126 8.29 -9.55 13.39
CA ALA A 126 7.41 -9.76 14.52
C ALA A 126 8.24 -10.13 15.76
N ARG A 127 7.56 -10.33 16.92
CA ARG A 127 8.19 -10.90 18.09
C ARG A 127 8.76 -12.28 17.78
N GLN A 128 9.83 -12.68 18.49
CA GLN A 128 10.59 -13.89 18.21
C GLN A 128 9.71 -15.15 18.20
N GLU A 129 8.77 -15.26 19.14
CA GLU A 129 7.86 -16.41 19.22
C GLU A 129 6.99 -16.58 17.97
N ILE A 130 6.56 -15.46 17.36
CA ILE A 130 5.80 -15.49 16.11
C ILE A 130 6.71 -15.90 14.95
N VAL A 131 7.92 -15.37 14.89
CA VAL A 131 8.91 -15.71 13.84
C VAL A 131 9.27 -17.20 13.93
N ASP A 132 9.52 -17.73 15.13
CA ASP A 132 9.85 -19.13 15.34
C ASP A 132 8.68 -20.03 14.95
N LEU A 133 7.44 -19.66 15.29
CA LEU A 133 6.25 -20.37 14.86
C LEU A 133 6.12 -20.38 13.34
N LEU A 134 6.34 -19.26 12.66
CA LEU A 134 6.29 -19.18 11.20
C LEU A 134 7.35 -20.05 10.54
N ARG A 135 8.58 -20.06 11.06
CA ARG A 135 9.66 -20.93 10.56
C ARG A 135 9.34 -22.40 10.66
N GLN A 136 8.54 -22.82 11.65
CA GLN A 136 8.15 -24.23 11.85
C GLN A 136 6.85 -24.61 11.14
N ARG A 137 5.98 -23.67 10.83
CA ARG A 137 4.59 -23.94 10.42
C ARG A 137 4.17 -23.30 9.11
N SER A 138 4.85 -22.26 8.66
CA SER A 138 4.52 -21.59 7.40
C SER A 138 4.92 -22.45 6.20
N ARG A 139 3.94 -23.02 5.52
CA ARG A 139 4.18 -23.89 4.36
C ARG A 139 4.98 -23.20 3.23
N PRO A 140 4.68 -21.95 2.86
CA PRO A 140 5.50 -21.25 1.86
C PRO A 140 6.96 -21.13 2.28
N TYR A 141 7.24 -20.84 3.55
CA TYR A 141 8.61 -20.79 4.05
C TYR A 141 9.31 -22.15 4.04
N LEU A 142 8.60 -23.22 4.42
CA LEU A 142 9.17 -24.57 4.54
C LEU A 142 9.40 -25.25 3.18
N PHE A 143 8.53 -24.99 2.19
CA PHE A 143 8.47 -25.76 0.96
C PHE A 143 8.75 -24.97 -0.31
N SER A 144 8.88 -23.63 -0.22
CA SER A 144 9.32 -22.79 -1.34
C SER A 144 10.82 -22.50 -1.23
N ASN A 145 11.42 -22.14 -2.36
CA ASN A 145 12.82 -21.68 -2.34
C ASN A 145 12.93 -20.37 -1.55
N THR A 146 14.03 -20.21 -0.85
CA THR A 146 14.33 -18.99 -0.09
C THR A 146 14.66 -17.81 -1.01
N VAL A 147 14.61 -16.58 -0.46
CA VAL A 147 15.11 -15.38 -1.14
C VAL A 147 16.61 -15.54 -1.41
N ALA A 148 17.04 -15.19 -2.62
CA ALA A 148 18.44 -15.31 -3.00
C ALA A 148 19.34 -14.45 -2.10
N PRO A 149 20.53 -14.94 -1.69
CA PRO A 149 21.42 -14.19 -0.79
C PRO A 149 21.82 -12.80 -1.31
N ALA A 150 21.95 -12.62 -2.62
CA ALA A 150 22.23 -11.33 -3.23
C ALA A 150 21.10 -10.30 -3.00
N ILE A 151 19.84 -10.74 -3.01
CA ILE A 151 18.67 -9.88 -2.72
C ILE A 151 18.69 -9.49 -1.24
N CYS A 152 18.96 -10.43 -0.33
CA CYS A 152 19.08 -10.14 1.09
C CYS A 152 20.19 -9.13 1.38
N ALA A 153 21.35 -9.29 0.75
CA ALA A 153 22.47 -8.37 0.91
C ALA A 153 22.13 -6.95 0.38
N ALA A 154 21.49 -6.87 -0.79
CA ALA A 154 21.02 -5.60 -1.35
C ALA A 154 19.97 -4.94 -0.44
N ALA A 155 19.04 -5.70 0.12
CA ALA A 155 18.03 -5.19 1.05
C ALA A 155 18.67 -4.65 2.35
N CYS A 156 19.65 -5.35 2.92
CA CYS A 156 20.40 -4.86 4.08
C CYS A 156 21.10 -3.53 3.77
N LYS A 157 21.79 -3.45 2.62
CA LYS A 157 22.46 -2.20 2.21
C LYS A 157 21.45 -1.07 1.96
N THR A 158 20.29 -1.36 1.40
CA THR A 158 19.22 -0.36 1.21
C THR A 158 18.73 0.19 2.55
N ILE A 159 18.54 -0.68 3.56
CA ILE A 159 18.15 -0.26 4.91
C ILE A 159 19.23 0.62 5.54
N ASP A 160 20.53 0.27 5.39
CA ASP A 160 21.63 1.11 5.87
C ASP A 160 21.58 2.51 5.24
N MET A 161 21.40 2.58 3.91
CA MET A 161 21.31 3.86 3.19
C MET A 161 20.10 4.70 3.64
N LEU A 162 18.95 4.08 3.86
CA LEU A 162 17.75 4.76 4.38
C LEU A 162 17.93 5.25 5.82
N THR A 163 18.75 4.56 6.60
CA THR A 163 19.09 4.97 7.98
C THR A 163 20.07 6.15 7.98
N GLU A 164 20.96 6.22 6.98
CA GLU A 164 21.94 7.30 6.85
C GLU A 164 21.34 8.61 6.32
N SER A 165 20.26 8.55 5.52
CA SER A 165 19.72 9.73 4.84
C SER A 165 18.21 9.61 4.52
N THR A 166 17.49 10.70 4.74
CA THR A 166 16.07 10.85 4.33
C THR A 166 15.88 11.54 2.98
N ALA A 167 16.95 11.90 2.29
CA ALA A 167 16.90 12.74 1.09
C ALA A 167 15.99 12.18 -0.03
N LEU A 168 16.04 10.87 -0.29
CA LEU A 168 15.18 10.24 -1.30
C LEU A 168 13.71 10.19 -0.84
N ARG A 169 13.48 9.95 0.45
CA ARG A 169 12.17 10.00 1.06
C ARG A 169 11.57 11.41 0.93
N ASP A 170 12.31 12.43 1.29
CA ASP A 170 11.85 13.82 1.22
C ASP A 170 11.52 14.21 -0.23
N LYS A 171 12.38 13.83 -1.17
CA LYS A 171 12.18 14.07 -2.59
C LYS A 171 10.94 13.38 -3.15
N VAL A 172 10.64 12.13 -2.80
CA VAL A 172 9.43 11.47 -3.31
C VAL A 172 8.16 12.14 -2.81
N HIS A 173 8.13 12.61 -1.57
CA HIS A 173 7.00 13.36 -1.03
C HIS A 173 6.86 14.75 -1.65
N GLU A 174 7.96 15.46 -1.88
CA GLU A 174 7.95 16.74 -2.62
C GLU A 174 7.42 16.54 -4.04
N ASN A 175 7.94 15.56 -4.76
CA ASN A 175 7.49 15.22 -6.10
C ASN A 175 5.98 14.86 -6.14
N ALA A 176 5.50 14.10 -5.16
CA ALA A 176 4.09 13.73 -5.09
C ALA A 176 3.18 14.93 -4.84
N ARG A 177 3.54 15.81 -3.91
CA ARG A 177 2.80 17.07 -3.67
C ARG A 177 2.79 17.96 -4.91
N TYR A 178 3.94 18.11 -5.56
CA TYR A 178 4.05 18.89 -6.78
C TYR A 178 3.15 18.32 -7.89
N PHE A 179 3.26 17.03 -8.18
CA PHE A 179 2.46 16.38 -9.22
C PHE A 179 0.95 16.50 -8.95
N ARG A 180 0.50 16.29 -7.71
CA ARG A 180 -0.92 16.47 -7.34
C ARG A 180 -1.39 17.89 -7.63
N ALA A 181 -0.65 18.90 -7.17
CA ALA A 181 -1.02 20.30 -7.36
C ALA A 181 -1.12 20.69 -8.85
N GLU A 182 -0.20 20.22 -9.68
CA GLU A 182 -0.23 20.50 -11.12
C GLU A 182 -1.38 19.79 -11.85
N MET A 183 -1.68 18.53 -11.45
CA MET A 183 -2.81 17.79 -12.00
C MET A 183 -4.16 18.40 -11.61
N GLU A 184 -4.31 18.88 -10.38
CA GLU A 184 -5.50 19.60 -9.92
C GLU A 184 -5.71 20.90 -10.69
N LYS A 185 -4.64 21.68 -10.97
CA LYS A 185 -4.70 22.86 -11.83
C LYS A 185 -5.17 22.55 -13.26
N CYS A 186 -4.86 21.36 -13.75
CA CYS A 186 -5.35 20.87 -15.04
C CYS A 186 -6.81 20.36 -14.98
N GLY A 187 -7.47 20.45 -13.82
CA GLY A 187 -8.86 20.04 -13.63
C GLY A 187 -9.07 18.53 -13.61
N PHE A 188 -8.07 17.76 -13.21
CA PHE A 188 -8.23 16.33 -12.96
C PHE A 188 -8.82 16.07 -11.59
N ASP A 189 -9.73 15.11 -11.51
CA ASP A 189 -10.22 14.59 -10.25
C ASP A 189 -9.24 13.53 -9.72
N LEU A 190 -8.68 13.79 -8.53
CA LEU A 190 -7.72 12.92 -7.87
C LEU A 190 -8.33 12.36 -6.59
N LEU A 191 -8.05 11.09 -6.28
CA LEU A 191 -8.34 10.61 -4.93
C LEU A 191 -7.50 11.37 -3.91
N PRO A 192 -8.11 11.83 -2.81
CA PRO A 192 -7.39 12.58 -1.78
C PRO A 192 -6.32 11.71 -1.10
N GLY A 193 -5.25 12.32 -0.64
CA GLY A 193 -4.18 11.65 0.08
C GLY A 193 -2.82 12.30 -0.12
N GLU A 194 -1.84 11.82 0.63
CA GLU A 194 -0.46 12.34 0.64
C GLU A 194 0.54 11.34 0.04
N HIS A 195 0.06 10.10 -0.22
CA HIS A 195 0.90 9.04 -0.72
C HIS A 195 1.37 9.30 -2.17
N PRO A 196 2.58 8.85 -2.57
CA PRO A 196 3.07 8.93 -3.95
C PRO A 196 2.26 8.14 -4.99
N ILE A 197 1.35 7.27 -4.57
CA ILE A 197 0.29 6.75 -5.45
C ILE A 197 -0.74 7.87 -5.62
N VAL A 198 -0.93 8.31 -6.87
CA VAL A 198 -1.86 9.39 -7.22
C VAL A 198 -2.86 8.86 -8.27
N PRO A 199 -4.02 8.39 -7.83
CA PRO A 199 -5.06 7.94 -8.76
C PRO A 199 -5.74 9.13 -9.43
N VAL A 200 -5.74 9.12 -10.76
CA VAL A 200 -6.44 10.09 -11.63
C VAL A 200 -7.75 9.46 -12.07
N MET A 201 -8.87 9.95 -11.58
CA MET A 201 -10.18 9.34 -11.76
C MET A 201 -10.75 9.61 -13.16
N LEU A 202 -11.20 8.55 -13.85
CA LEU A 202 -11.79 8.62 -15.19
C LEU A 202 -13.17 7.96 -15.25
N TYR A 203 -13.55 7.15 -14.26
CA TYR A 203 -14.90 6.58 -14.02
C TYR A 203 -15.46 5.65 -15.11
N ASP A 204 -14.79 5.51 -16.25
CA ASP A 204 -15.21 4.65 -17.35
C ASP A 204 -14.03 3.79 -17.84
N PRO A 205 -14.21 2.47 -18.01
CA PRO A 205 -13.11 1.57 -18.38
C PRO A 205 -12.60 1.80 -19.80
N LYS A 206 -13.47 2.23 -20.74
CA LYS A 206 -13.05 2.52 -22.12
C LYS A 206 -12.22 3.81 -22.15
N VAL A 207 -12.67 4.83 -21.41
CA VAL A 207 -11.93 6.09 -21.25
C VAL A 207 -10.58 5.84 -20.62
N ALA A 208 -10.49 5.07 -19.54
CA ALA A 208 -9.24 4.78 -18.86
C ALA A 208 -8.23 4.04 -19.75
N ASN A 209 -8.69 3.05 -20.51
CA ASN A 209 -7.84 2.30 -21.43
C ASN A 209 -7.37 3.13 -22.62
N GLU A 210 -8.27 3.91 -23.25
CA GLU A 210 -7.92 4.80 -24.36
C GLU A 210 -6.97 5.91 -23.89
N PHE A 211 -7.21 6.48 -22.71
CA PHE A 211 -6.32 7.48 -22.11
C PHE A 211 -4.91 6.92 -21.92
N ALA A 212 -4.79 5.72 -21.34
CA ALA A 212 -3.49 5.06 -21.15
C ALA A 212 -2.78 4.80 -22.49
N ALA A 213 -3.51 4.36 -23.52
CA ALA A 213 -2.95 4.13 -24.84
C ALA A 213 -2.42 5.42 -25.50
N ARG A 214 -3.11 6.55 -25.32
CA ARG A 214 -2.65 7.85 -25.85
C ARG A 214 -1.46 8.39 -25.08
N MET A 215 -1.44 8.23 -23.75
CA MET A 215 -0.30 8.59 -22.91
C MET A 215 0.97 7.84 -23.35
N LEU A 216 0.85 6.53 -23.62
CA LEU A 216 1.98 5.73 -24.11
C LEU A 216 2.52 6.25 -25.45
N LYS A 217 1.65 6.66 -26.39
CA LYS A 217 2.07 7.25 -27.66
C LYS A 217 2.82 8.58 -27.47
N LYS A 218 2.55 9.31 -26.39
CA LYS A 218 3.28 10.53 -26.02
C LYS A 218 4.56 10.26 -25.22
N GLY A 219 4.89 8.99 -24.92
CA GLY A 219 6.08 8.59 -24.21
C GLY A 219 5.93 8.50 -22.69
N VAL A 220 4.69 8.54 -22.17
CA VAL A 220 4.40 8.39 -20.73
C VAL A 220 3.70 7.05 -20.52
N TYR A 221 4.37 6.14 -19.80
CA TYR A 221 3.81 4.83 -19.47
C TYR A 221 2.90 4.93 -18.24
N VAL A 222 1.62 4.71 -18.45
CA VAL A 222 0.60 4.61 -17.40
C VAL A 222 -0.36 3.46 -17.71
N VAL A 223 -1.07 2.97 -16.70
CA VAL A 223 -2.01 1.85 -16.82
C VAL A 223 -3.39 2.26 -16.30
N GLY A 224 -4.41 1.92 -17.08
CA GLY A 224 -5.80 2.03 -16.65
C GLY A 224 -6.17 0.88 -15.73
N PHE A 225 -6.71 1.19 -14.55
CA PHE A 225 -7.23 0.20 -13.61
C PHE A 225 -8.75 0.22 -13.63
N CYS A 226 -9.32 -0.92 -14.00
CA CYS A 226 -10.77 -1.13 -14.16
C CYS A 226 -11.23 -2.35 -13.36
N TYR A 227 -12.56 -2.55 -13.28
CA TYR A 227 -13.11 -3.77 -12.71
C TYR A 227 -12.48 -5.03 -13.37
N PRO A 228 -12.12 -6.10 -12.62
CA PRO A 228 -12.39 -6.33 -11.19
C PRO A 228 -11.32 -5.80 -10.22
N VAL A 229 -10.26 -5.15 -10.70
CA VAL A 229 -9.14 -4.65 -9.87
C VAL A 229 -9.58 -3.48 -8.99
N VAL A 230 -10.47 -2.64 -9.52
CA VAL A 230 -11.14 -1.57 -8.78
C VAL A 230 -12.66 -1.73 -8.90
N PRO A 231 -13.48 -1.16 -8.00
CA PRO A 231 -14.93 -1.25 -8.11
C PRO A 231 -15.46 -0.64 -9.42
N LYS A 232 -16.60 -1.15 -9.92
CA LYS A 232 -17.26 -0.60 -11.12
C LYS A 232 -17.56 0.89 -10.95
N GLY A 233 -17.28 1.67 -12.00
CA GLY A 233 -17.44 3.13 -11.98
C GLY A 233 -16.37 3.86 -11.15
N ARG A 234 -15.29 3.18 -10.78
CA ARG A 234 -14.14 3.78 -10.08
C ARG A 234 -12.86 3.62 -10.90
N ASP A 235 -13.02 3.54 -12.21
CA ASP A 235 -11.94 3.37 -13.17
C ASP A 235 -11.00 4.58 -13.14
N ARG A 236 -9.71 4.33 -13.25
CA ARG A 236 -8.66 5.34 -13.03
C ARG A 236 -7.36 5.03 -13.76
N ILE A 237 -6.55 6.04 -13.96
CA ILE A 237 -5.11 5.87 -14.16
C ILE A 237 -4.44 5.95 -12.78
N ARG A 238 -3.72 4.91 -12.37
CA ARG A 238 -2.92 4.96 -11.14
C ARG A 238 -1.50 5.39 -11.49
N THR A 239 -1.15 6.62 -11.14
CA THR A 239 0.24 7.07 -11.25
C THR A 239 1.03 6.71 -10.00
N GLN A 240 2.31 6.45 -10.17
CA GLN A 240 3.26 6.13 -9.11
C GLN A 240 4.43 7.10 -9.20
N ILE A 241 4.51 8.03 -8.27
CA ILE A 241 5.59 9.02 -8.21
C ILE A 241 6.82 8.40 -7.55
N SER A 242 8.00 8.78 -8.05
CA SER A 242 9.29 8.28 -7.59
C SER A 242 10.23 9.42 -7.22
N ALA A 243 11.16 9.18 -6.32
CA ALA A 243 12.28 10.06 -6.04
C ALA A 243 13.22 10.18 -7.25
N GLY A 244 13.20 9.21 -8.16
CA GLY A 244 13.96 9.24 -9.42
C GLY A 244 13.42 10.22 -10.46
N HIS A 245 12.19 10.67 -10.35
CA HIS A 245 11.64 11.68 -11.26
C HIS A 245 12.26 13.04 -11.00
N THR A 246 12.66 13.71 -12.08
CA THR A 246 13.02 15.14 -12.04
C THR A 246 11.77 16.00 -12.15
N LYS A 247 11.92 17.30 -11.92
CA LYS A 247 10.80 18.24 -12.10
C LYS A 247 10.37 18.27 -13.58
N GLU A 248 11.32 18.21 -14.50
CA GLU A 248 11.10 18.19 -15.93
C GLU A 248 10.31 16.94 -16.37
N ASP A 249 10.57 15.77 -15.77
CA ASP A 249 9.79 14.55 -16.02
C ASP A 249 8.33 14.72 -15.57
N LEU A 250 8.11 15.32 -14.40
CA LEU A 250 6.77 15.58 -13.87
C LEU A 250 6.02 16.61 -14.73
N ASP A 251 6.68 17.72 -15.11
CA ASP A 251 6.11 18.73 -15.99
C ASP A 251 5.73 18.14 -17.36
N PHE A 252 6.59 17.29 -17.92
CA PHE A 252 6.31 16.58 -19.15
C PHE A 252 5.10 15.65 -19.03
N ALA A 253 5.03 14.88 -17.95
CA ALA A 253 3.90 13.99 -17.70
C ALA A 253 2.59 14.78 -17.56
N VAL A 254 2.56 15.85 -16.74
CA VAL A 254 1.39 16.72 -16.56
C VAL A 254 0.95 17.34 -17.89
N LYS A 255 1.88 17.81 -18.71
CA LYS A 255 1.60 18.32 -20.06
C LYS A 255 0.91 17.26 -20.92
N CYS A 256 1.44 16.03 -20.95
CA CYS A 256 0.85 14.93 -21.71
C CYS A 256 -0.56 14.57 -21.20
N PHE A 257 -0.77 14.54 -19.89
CA PHE A 257 -2.10 14.32 -19.30
C PHE A 257 -3.11 15.38 -19.77
N ARG A 258 -2.74 16.66 -19.73
CA ARG A 258 -3.58 17.76 -20.19
C ARG A 258 -3.92 17.64 -21.67
N GLU A 259 -2.91 17.40 -22.53
CA GLU A 259 -3.12 17.24 -23.96
C GLU A 259 -4.07 16.07 -24.29
N VAL A 260 -3.89 14.92 -23.63
CA VAL A 260 -4.75 13.75 -23.83
C VAL A 260 -6.17 14.04 -23.36
N LYS A 261 -6.34 14.76 -22.24
CA LYS A 261 -7.65 15.21 -21.76
C LYS A 261 -8.37 16.07 -22.81
N GLU A 262 -7.67 17.05 -23.38
CA GLU A 262 -8.18 17.95 -24.44
C GLU A 262 -8.55 17.15 -25.71
N GLU A 263 -7.67 16.25 -26.17
CA GLU A 263 -7.90 15.39 -27.34
C GLU A 263 -9.11 14.46 -27.20
N MET A 264 -9.44 14.08 -25.98
CA MET A 264 -10.58 13.19 -25.67
C MET A 264 -11.85 13.97 -25.31
N GLY A 265 -11.78 15.30 -25.18
CA GLY A 265 -12.93 16.13 -24.83
C GLY A 265 -13.46 15.90 -23.41
N LEU A 266 -12.55 15.66 -22.45
CA LEU A 266 -12.85 15.34 -21.05
C LEU A 266 -12.81 16.57 -20.14
#